data_55b91f236646fd73efbbbce902a0344e
#
_entry.id   55b91f236646fd73efbbbce902a0344e
#
_cell.length_a   1.000
_cell.length_b   1.000
_cell.length_c   1.000
_cell.angle_alpha   90.00
_cell.angle_beta   90.00
_cell.angle_gamma   90.00
#
_symmetry.space_group_name_H-M   'P 1'
#
loop_
_entity.id
_entity.type
_entity.pdbx_description
1 polymer ?
#
loop_
_entity_poly.entity_id
_entity_poly.type
_entity_poly.pdbx_seq_one_letter_code
_entity_poly.pdbx_strand_id
1 'polypeptide(L)'
;MPLREALVFVVDVLIGFGLKKEIKVIASGKTFTGFHLVKNLALGADMCNSARGMMVALGCVQSLICHTNECPTGIATQDPALASGLVVGDKATRIARF
;
A
#
# COMPACT_ATOMS: atom_id res chain seq x y z
N MET A 1 5.67 -7.28 -16.80
CA MET A 1 5.97 -8.47 -15.96
C MET A 1 5.12 -8.40 -14.69
N PRO A 2 4.40 -9.44 -14.30
CA PRO A 2 3.66 -9.48 -13.04
C PRO A 2 4.61 -9.35 -11.84
N LEU A 3 4.12 -8.74 -10.74
CA LEU A 3 4.93 -8.49 -9.53
C LEU A 3 5.61 -9.77 -8.98
N ARG A 4 4.88 -10.87 -8.97
CA ARG A 4 5.38 -12.15 -8.45
C ARG A 4 6.62 -12.65 -9.20
N GLU A 5 6.55 -12.65 -10.52
CA GLU A 5 7.65 -13.10 -11.39
C GLU A 5 8.83 -12.13 -11.31
N ALA A 6 8.55 -10.81 -11.32
CA ALA A 6 9.57 -9.79 -11.17
C ALA A 6 10.31 -9.89 -9.83
N LEU A 7 9.58 -10.15 -8.75
CA LEU A 7 10.15 -10.26 -7.41
C LEU A 7 11.12 -11.45 -7.31
N VAL A 8 10.69 -12.63 -7.76
CA VAL A 8 11.54 -13.84 -7.79
C VAL A 8 12.78 -13.58 -8.63
N PHE A 9 12.60 -13.06 -9.85
CA PHE A 9 13.72 -12.77 -10.74
C PHE A 9 14.75 -11.81 -10.11
N VAL A 10 14.29 -10.69 -9.55
CA VAL A 10 15.20 -9.70 -8.92
C VAL A 10 15.92 -10.28 -7.72
N VAL A 11 15.21 -11.04 -6.87
CA VAL A 11 15.81 -11.66 -5.68
C VAL A 11 16.86 -12.69 -6.08
N ASP A 12 16.56 -13.56 -7.06
CA ASP A 12 17.51 -14.56 -7.56
C ASP A 12 18.77 -13.93 -8.15
N VAL A 13 18.62 -12.86 -8.93
CA VAL A 13 19.75 -12.08 -9.48
C VAL A 13 20.59 -11.48 -8.34
N LEU A 14 19.97 -10.85 -7.34
CA LEU A 14 20.69 -10.28 -6.20
C LEU A 14 21.43 -11.34 -5.39
N ILE A 15 20.86 -12.53 -5.22
CA ILE A 15 21.51 -13.66 -4.58
C ILE A 15 22.70 -14.12 -5.41
N GLY A 16 22.51 -14.30 -6.73
CA GLY A 16 23.57 -14.75 -7.65
C GLY A 16 24.78 -13.83 -7.67
N PHE A 17 24.60 -12.53 -7.53
CA PHE A 17 25.69 -11.55 -7.43
C PHE A 17 26.17 -11.30 -5.99
N GLY A 18 25.62 -11.97 -4.97
CA GLY A 18 25.99 -11.81 -3.57
C GLY A 18 25.53 -10.49 -2.94
N LEU A 19 24.64 -9.73 -3.61
CA LEU A 19 24.23 -8.39 -3.22
C LEU A 19 22.96 -8.38 -2.33
N LYS A 20 22.26 -9.50 -2.17
CA LYS A 20 20.97 -9.55 -1.44
C LYS A 20 21.07 -9.09 0.02
N LYS A 21 22.24 -9.25 0.66
CA LYS A 21 22.46 -8.80 2.04
C LYS A 21 22.56 -7.27 2.15
N GLU A 22 23.12 -6.63 1.13
CA GLU A 22 23.33 -5.19 1.11
C GLU A 22 22.12 -4.44 0.56
N ILE A 23 21.42 -5.02 -0.44
CA ILE A 23 20.28 -4.42 -1.13
C ILE A 23 18.97 -4.98 -0.59
N LYS A 24 18.12 -4.11 -0.06
CA LYS A 24 16.78 -4.46 0.39
C LYS A 24 15.76 -4.32 -0.73
N VAL A 25 14.90 -5.31 -0.87
CA VAL A 25 13.86 -5.35 -1.90
C VAL A 25 12.51 -5.01 -1.27
N ILE A 26 11.87 -3.95 -1.77
CA ILE A 26 10.56 -3.52 -1.32
C ILE A 26 9.53 -3.91 -2.40
N ALA A 27 8.63 -4.86 -2.08
CA ALA A 27 7.55 -5.23 -2.98
C ALA A 27 6.39 -4.25 -2.86
N SER A 28 5.94 -3.71 -3.99
CA SER A 28 4.81 -2.78 -4.06
C SER A 28 3.87 -3.16 -5.20
N GLY A 29 2.60 -3.34 -4.92
CA GLY A 29 1.57 -3.60 -5.92
C GLY A 29 0.47 -4.51 -5.39
N LYS A 30 -0.74 -3.97 -5.24
CA LYS A 30 -1.97 -4.69 -4.85
C LYS A 30 -1.82 -5.56 -3.59
N THR A 31 -1.02 -5.10 -2.62
CA THR A 31 -0.90 -5.74 -1.31
C THR A 31 -2.03 -5.20 -0.42
N PHE A 32 -3.09 -5.98 -0.22
CA PHE A 32 -4.29 -5.57 0.52
C PHE A 32 -4.50 -6.37 1.80
N THR A 33 -3.95 -7.56 1.91
CA THR A 33 -4.18 -8.47 3.04
C THR A 33 -2.87 -8.96 3.63
N GLY A 34 -2.91 -9.44 4.89
CA GLY A 34 -1.77 -10.09 5.52
C GLY A 34 -1.25 -11.28 4.70
N PHE A 35 -2.12 -12.01 4.02
CA PHE A 35 -1.72 -13.09 3.12
C PHE A 35 -0.86 -12.58 1.95
N HIS A 36 -1.25 -11.45 1.32
CA HIS A 36 -0.44 -10.83 0.27
C HIS A 36 0.94 -10.40 0.79
N LEU A 37 0.98 -9.86 2.01
CA LEU A 37 2.21 -9.47 2.68
C LEU A 37 3.14 -10.69 2.88
N VAL A 38 2.63 -11.71 3.56
CA VAL A 38 3.40 -12.95 3.86
C VAL A 38 3.89 -13.61 2.57
N LYS A 39 3.03 -13.69 1.55
CA LYS A 39 3.41 -14.23 0.24
C LYS A 39 4.59 -13.48 -0.39
N ASN A 40 4.55 -12.14 -0.40
CA ASN A 40 5.62 -11.34 -0.98
C ASN A 40 6.92 -11.46 -0.19
N LEU A 41 6.84 -11.51 1.13
CA LEU A 41 8.02 -11.76 2.00
C LEU A 41 8.60 -13.16 1.75
N ALA A 42 7.76 -14.18 1.63
CA ALA A 42 8.19 -15.55 1.31
C ALA A 42 8.87 -15.67 -0.07
N LEU A 43 8.50 -14.81 -1.03
CA LEU A 43 9.14 -14.73 -2.34
C LEU A 43 10.45 -13.92 -2.34
N GLY A 44 10.89 -13.42 -1.18
CA GLY A 44 12.19 -12.78 -1.00
C GLY A 44 12.16 -11.25 -0.85
N ALA A 45 11.00 -10.61 -0.75
CA ALA A 45 10.92 -9.21 -0.38
C ALA A 45 11.37 -9.03 1.08
N ASP A 46 12.07 -7.94 1.37
CA ASP A 46 12.42 -7.57 2.74
C ASP A 46 11.30 -6.73 3.38
N MET A 47 10.56 -5.98 2.57
CA MET A 47 9.46 -5.10 2.98
C MET A 47 8.38 -5.07 1.89
N CYS A 48 7.17 -4.63 2.29
CA CYS A 48 6.06 -4.43 1.35
C CYS A 48 5.41 -3.06 1.57
N ASN A 49 4.99 -2.43 0.48
CA ASN A 49 4.15 -1.24 0.52
C ASN A 49 2.68 -1.61 0.27
N SER A 50 1.78 -1.06 1.07
CA SER A 50 0.33 -1.22 0.94
C SER A 50 -0.35 0.15 0.87
N ALA A 51 -0.24 0.84 -0.27
CA ALA A 51 -0.83 2.17 -0.44
C ALA A 51 -2.36 2.12 -0.55
N ARG A 52 -2.89 1.42 -1.55
CA ARG A 52 -4.35 1.34 -1.76
C ARG A 52 -5.07 0.58 -0.66
N GLY A 53 -4.43 -0.43 -0.08
CA GLY A 53 -4.97 -1.15 1.06
C GLY A 53 -5.22 -0.21 2.24
N MET A 54 -4.25 0.62 2.59
CA MET A 54 -4.37 1.65 3.62
C MET A 54 -5.43 2.69 3.28
N MET A 55 -5.50 3.15 2.01
CA MET A 55 -6.53 4.08 1.58
C MET A 55 -7.95 3.50 1.71
N VAL A 56 -8.15 2.23 1.36
CA VAL A 56 -9.43 1.54 1.54
C VAL A 56 -9.76 1.39 3.03
N ALA A 57 -8.80 1.02 3.87
CA ALA A 57 -8.97 0.96 5.32
C ALA A 57 -9.36 2.33 5.90
N LEU A 58 -8.76 3.42 5.41
CA LEU A 58 -9.12 4.79 5.78
C LEU A 58 -10.56 5.16 5.36
N GLY A 59 -11.13 4.49 4.36
CA GLY A 59 -12.48 4.69 3.87
C GLY A 59 -12.57 5.31 2.48
N CYS A 60 -11.48 5.30 1.71
CA CYS A 60 -11.48 5.74 0.32
C CYS A 60 -12.41 4.87 -0.53
N VAL A 61 -13.30 5.51 -1.27
CA VAL A 61 -14.25 4.85 -2.19
C VAL A 61 -13.74 4.76 -3.63
N GLN A 62 -12.50 5.17 -3.87
CA GLN A 62 -11.85 5.14 -5.18
C GLN A 62 -12.61 5.90 -6.29
N SER A 63 -13.16 7.06 -5.95
CA SER A 63 -13.87 7.93 -6.90
C SER A 63 -12.97 8.49 -8.02
N LEU A 64 -11.66 8.40 -7.88
CA LEU A 64 -10.63 8.84 -8.84
C LEU A 64 -10.60 10.36 -9.12
N ILE A 65 -11.31 11.16 -8.32
CA ILE A 65 -11.36 12.64 -8.42
C ILE A 65 -10.49 13.33 -7.37
N CYS A 66 -9.43 12.68 -6.90
CA CYS A 66 -8.56 13.21 -5.84
C CYS A 66 -7.89 14.55 -6.19
N HIS A 67 -7.79 14.87 -7.47
CA HIS A 67 -7.17 16.10 -8.00
C HIS A 67 -8.13 17.28 -8.13
N THR A 68 -9.42 17.09 -7.90
CA THR A 68 -10.45 18.11 -8.11
C THR A 68 -10.84 18.89 -6.85
N ASN A 69 -10.34 18.49 -5.68
CA ASN A 69 -10.77 18.99 -4.37
C ASN A 69 -12.21 18.59 -3.95
N GLU A 70 -12.85 17.71 -4.70
CA GLU A 70 -14.24 17.24 -4.51
C GLU A 70 -14.32 15.82 -3.97
N CYS A 71 -13.33 15.40 -3.15
CA CYS A 71 -13.30 14.05 -2.59
C CYS A 71 -14.52 13.81 -1.70
N PRO A 72 -15.41 12.84 -2.03
CA PRO A 72 -16.66 12.63 -1.30
C PRO A 72 -16.46 12.07 0.10
N THR A 73 -15.29 11.54 0.42
CA THR A 73 -14.96 10.96 1.72
C THR A 73 -14.12 11.88 2.60
N GLY A 74 -13.85 13.10 2.15
CA GLY A 74 -13.10 14.09 2.90
C GLY A 74 -11.58 13.83 3.00
N ILE A 75 -11.05 12.80 2.31
CA ILE A 75 -9.65 12.40 2.42
C ILE A 75 -8.73 13.31 1.59
N ALA A 76 -9.13 13.60 0.34
CA ALA A 76 -8.33 14.37 -0.60
C ALA A 76 -9.04 15.67 -0.97
N THR A 77 -9.31 16.52 0.00
CA THR A 77 -9.99 17.81 -0.18
C THR A 77 -9.53 18.80 0.89
N GLN A 78 -9.58 20.08 0.53
CA GLN A 78 -9.41 21.22 1.45
C GLN A 78 -10.76 21.88 1.77
N ASP A 79 -11.87 21.42 1.18
CA ASP A 79 -13.20 21.90 1.51
C ASP A 79 -13.59 21.48 2.92
N PRO A 80 -13.84 22.41 3.86
CA PRO A 80 -14.17 22.07 5.25
C PRO A 80 -15.43 21.21 5.38
N ALA A 81 -16.42 21.40 4.51
CA ALA A 81 -17.66 20.63 4.53
C ALA A 81 -17.39 19.16 4.21
N LEU A 82 -16.60 18.89 3.18
CA LEU A 82 -16.21 17.53 2.81
C LEU A 82 -15.19 16.94 3.80
N ALA A 83 -14.21 17.73 4.24
CA ALA A 83 -13.17 17.31 5.18
C ALA A 83 -13.75 16.89 6.55
N SER A 84 -14.89 17.43 6.96
CA SER A 84 -15.59 17.03 8.18
C SER A 84 -15.98 15.55 8.22
N GLY A 85 -16.11 14.89 7.08
CA GLY A 85 -16.34 13.46 6.95
C GLY A 85 -15.15 12.59 7.37
N LEU A 86 -13.95 13.17 7.50
CA LEU A 86 -12.75 12.48 7.96
C LEU A 86 -12.62 12.58 9.50
N VAL A 87 -13.35 11.74 10.23
CA VAL A 87 -13.28 11.66 11.69
C VAL A 87 -12.00 10.94 12.11
N VAL A 88 -11.00 11.69 12.57
CA VAL A 88 -9.62 11.20 12.82
C VAL A 88 -9.59 10.01 13.76
N GLY A 89 -10.29 10.06 14.90
CA GLY A 89 -10.30 8.97 15.90
C GLY A 89 -10.84 7.65 15.35
N ASP A 90 -11.93 7.69 14.57
CA ASP A 90 -12.50 6.51 13.92
C ASP A 90 -11.53 5.96 12.86
N LYS A 91 -10.98 6.84 12.02
CA LYS A 91 -10.07 6.44 10.95
C LYS A 91 -8.75 5.88 11.46
N ALA A 92 -8.20 6.43 12.54
CA ALA A 92 -7.01 5.90 13.21
C ALA A 92 -7.25 4.48 13.73
N THR A 93 -8.40 4.22 14.36
CA THR A 93 -8.78 2.89 14.83
C THR A 93 -8.92 1.90 13.68
N ARG A 94 -9.51 2.30 12.56
CA ARG A 94 -9.64 1.46 11.35
C ARG A 94 -8.28 1.08 10.77
N ILE A 95 -7.38 2.05 10.65
CA ILE A 95 -6.01 1.81 10.16
C ILE A 95 -5.24 0.87 11.08
N ALA A 96 -5.36 1.04 12.39
CA ALA A 96 -4.69 0.18 13.38
C ALA A 96 -5.16 -1.29 13.33
N ARG A 97 -6.40 -1.52 12.91
CA ARG A 97 -6.97 -2.87 12.75
C ARG A 97 -6.69 -3.50 11.39
N PHE A 98 -6.29 -2.71 10.43
CA PHE A 98 -5.93 -3.18 9.08
C PHE A 98 -4.54 -3.84 9.05
#